data_7af99fe93955efb495cc11815b716f0a
#
_entry.id   7af99fe93955efb495cc11815b716f0a
#
_cell.length_a   1.000
_cell.length_b   1.000
_cell.length_c   1.000
_cell.angle_alpha   90.00
_cell.angle_beta   90.00
_cell.angle_gamma   90.00
#
_symmetry.space_group_name_H-M   'P 1'
#
loop_
_entity.id
_entity.type
_entity.pdbx_description
1 polymer ?
#
loop_
_entity_poly.entity_id
_entity_poly.type
_entity_poly.pdbx_seq_one_letter_code
_entity_poly.pdbx_strand_id
1 'polypeptide(L)'
;MADGRLNVKDFSSIAVKPYRDGAIWSEAFSVALLKNKKLYIPTGRYYIDKSVVLKSGADILADKDAEIILIKGVKTLLLRNESVADGSTGRIAETHKRDEKISIEGGIWAEENDERLGYGASGAFDEEDSFHGVSTCFLFSCVKHLRLENLTFRHTAGFAVQIGEIDGFEIKNIVFDGCFADGLHINGNTVNGVIENLSGHTEDDLIALNAYDWDNSSINFGRIENLVVDGVYAAGGENAHKSMRIQPGIYPYEDGTTEDCYIKNLRIKNVVGAATFKMYLQTPAYTDSPEKPVGVGRIENISFENISADTREPVDRQPNYLNCDPVTGNFATFEVGSNVKGINFRNVRVLLDKSKYPNAYFMTVGPKSQYIKEKGLELFDPYIDCVLSGMTYEDVYINGEHVEDISPFVKEINFGNIYPSALPFGRGVIENNKE
;
A
#
# COMPACT_ATOMS: atom_id res chain seq x y z
N MET A 1 -6.78 -28.14 -24.03
CA MET A 1 -6.53 -27.71 -22.66
C MET A 1 -7.51 -28.40 -21.75
N ALA A 2 -7.02 -29.11 -20.74
CA ALA A 2 -7.83 -30.07 -19.97
C ALA A 2 -8.77 -29.44 -18.91
N ASP A 3 -8.78 -28.14 -18.74
CA ASP A 3 -9.52 -27.46 -17.66
C ASP A 3 -10.66 -26.53 -18.14
N GLY A 4 -10.96 -26.53 -19.42
CA GLY A 4 -12.08 -25.81 -20.04
C GLY A 4 -11.83 -24.32 -20.22
N ARG A 5 -10.58 -23.81 -20.14
CA ARG A 5 -10.24 -22.40 -20.42
C ARG A 5 -10.35 -22.11 -21.92
N LEU A 6 -10.86 -20.94 -22.29
CA LEU A 6 -10.74 -20.41 -23.63
C LEU A 6 -9.35 -19.84 -23.85
N ASN A 7 -8.78 -20.07 -25.04
CA ASN A 7 -7.51 -19.43 -25.41
C ASN A 7 -7.82 -18.05 -26.03
N VAL A 8 -7.19 -16.98 -25.50
CA VAL A 8 -7.42 -15.63 -26.04
C VAL A 8 -7.04 -15.53 -27.53
N LYS A 9 -6.07 -16.31 -28.00
CA LYS A 9 -5.66 -16.33 -29.42
C LYS A 9 -6.74 -16.85 -30.36
N ASP A 10 -7.71 -17.62 -29.88
CA ASP A 10 -8.86 -18.06 -30.68
C ASP A 10 -9.76 -16.90 -31.09
N PHE A 11 -9.57 -15.74 -30.49
CA PHE A 11 -10.25 -14.46 -30.75
C PHE A 11 -9.40 -13.45 -31.53
N SER A 12 -8.28 -13.89 -32.12
CA SER A 12 -7.35 -13.03 -32.87
C SER A 12 -7.99 -12.31 -34.06
N SER A 13 -9.05 -12.87 -34.64
CA SER A 13 -9.82 -12.22 -35.72
C SER A 13 -10.53 -10.92 -35.26
N ILE A 14 -10.66 -10.68 -33.97
CA ILE A 14 -11.22 -9.46 -33.39
C ILE A 14 -10.12 -8.44 -33.09
N ALA A 15 -8.89 -8.89 -32.83
CA ALA A 15 -7.72 -8.05 -32.54
C ALA A 15 -7.15 -7.47 -33.86
N VAL A 16 -7.91 -6.62 -34.53
CA VAL A 16 -7.60 -6.11 -35.88
C VAL A 16 -6.96 -4.74 -35.92
N LYS A 17 -7.05 -3.96 -34.82
CA LYS A 17 -6.45 -2.62 -34.72
C LYS A 17 -4.96 -2.73 -34.51
N PRO A 18 -4.12 -2.32 -35.47
CA PRO A 18 -2.67 -2.46 -35.33
C PRO A 18 -2.12 -1.49 -34.27
N TYR A 19 -1.12 -1.94 -33.53
CA TYR A 19 -0.35 -1.13 -32.61
C TYR A 19 1.09 -1.67 -32.54
N ARG A 20 2.10 -0.80 -32.81
CA ARG A 20 3.53 -1.17 -32.85
C ARG A 20 3.76 -2.44 -33.67
N ASP A 21 4.36 -3.45 -33.06
CA ASP A 21 4.68 -4.77 -33.64
C ASP A 21 3.55 -5.83 -33.48
N GLY A 22 2.35 -5.37 -33.04
CA GLY A 22 1.23 -6.25 -32.75
C GLY A 22 -0.13 -5.61 -33.02
N ALA A 23 -1.09 -5.96 -32.21
CA ALA A 23 -2.47 -5.46 -32.32
C ALA A 23 -3.07 -5.17 -30.91
N ILE A 24 -4.14 -4.37 -30.88
CA ILE A 24 -4.97 -4.14 -29.71
C ILE A 24 -5.87 -5.34 -29.47
N TRP A 25 -5.86 -5.83 -28.24
CA TRP A 25 -6.55 -7.05 -27.82
C TRP A 25 -7.73 -6.83 -26.87
N SER A 26 -8.01 -5.60 -26.45
CA SER A 26 -9.04 -5.29 -25.44
C SER A 26 -10.39 -5.94 -25.77
N GLU A 27 -10.84 -5.81 -27.02
CA GLU A 27 -12.11 -6.40 -27.46
C GLU A 27 -12.07 -7.92 -27.46
N ALA A 28 -10.95 -8.51 -27.87
CA ALA A 28 -10.76 -9.97 -27.86
C ALA A 28 -10.83 -10.55 -26.44
N PHE A 29 -10.21 -9.87 -25.46
CA PHE A 29 -10.32 -10.23 -24.04
C PHE A 29 -11.76 -10.13 -23.55
N SER A 30 -12.43 -9.02 -23.84
CA SER A 30 -13.83 -8.78 -23.44
C SER A 30 -14.76 -9.88 -23.98
N VAL A 31 -14.68 -10.17 -25.28
CA VAL A 31 -15.50 -11.22 -25.92
C VAL A 31 -15.19 -12.61 -25.37
N ALA A 32 -13.92 -12.93 -25.15
CA ALA A 32 -13.52 -14.20 -24.56
C ALA A 32 -14.09 -14.38 -23.14
N LEU A 33 -13.97 -13.35 -22.28
CA LEU A 33 -14.48 -13.38 -20.91
C LEU A 33 -16.01 -13.39 -20.81
N LEU A 34 -16.70 -12.79 -21.78
CA LEU A 34 -18.16 -12.89 -21.89
C LEU A 34 -18.63 -14.30 -22.24
N LYS A 35 -17.85 -15.03 -23.06
CA LYS A 35 -18.17 -16.41 -23.45
C LYS A 35 -17.83 -17.43 -22.35
N ASN A 36 -16.72 -17.21 -21.65
CA ASN A 36 -16.29 -18.07 -20.56
C ASN A 36 -15.49 -17.26 -19.53
N LYS A 37 -15.79 -17.44 -18.28
CA LYS A 37 -15.05 -16.79 -17.18
C LYS A 37 -13.62 -17.33 -17.02
N LYS A 38 -13.30 -18.49 -17.61
CA LYS A 38 -11.98 -19.10 -17.58
C LYS A 38 -11.22 -18.78 -18.86
N LEU A 39 -10.14 -18.01 -18.74
CA LEU A 39 -9.31 -17.57 -19.85
C LEU A 39 -7.87 -18.06 -19.71
N TYR A 40 -7.29 -18.51 -20.80
CA TYR A 40 -5.87 -18.78 -20.92
C TYR A 40 -5.22 -17.77 -21.87
N ILE A 41 -4.11 -17.17 -21.41
CA ILE A 41 -3.32 -16.21 -22.16
C ILE A 41 -1.95 -16.84 -22.45
N PRO A 42 -1.73 -17.38 -23.64
CA PRO A 42 -0.43 -17.97 -24.00
C PRO A 42 0.65 -16.90 -24.17
N THR A 43 1.90 -17.31 -24.14
CA THR A 43 3.05 -16.46 -24.44
C THR A 43 2.82 -15.61 -25.68
N GLY A 44 3.06 -14.32 -25.57
CA GLY A 44 2.85 -13.31 -26.60
C GLY A 44 2.73 -11.92 -26.01
N ARG A 45 2.56 -10.91 -26.88
CA ARG A 45 2.38 -9.54 -26.50
C ARG A 45 0.96 -9.08 -26.85
N TYR A 46 0.25 -8.52 -25.85
CA TYR A 46 -1.15 -8.16 -25.95
C TYR A 46 -1.31 -6.70 -25.51
N TYR A 47 -1.53 -5.82 -26.46
CA TYR A 47 -1.74 -4.39 -26.21
C TYR A 47 -3.19 -4.12 -25.84
N ILE A 48 -3.41 -3.31 -24.80
CA ILE A 48 -4.70 -3.03 -24.21
C ILE A 48 -4.96 -1.52 -24.27
N ASP A 49 -6.11 -1.09 -24.81
CA ASP A 49 -6.54 0.30 -24.89
C ASP A 49 -7.83 0.60 -24.12
N LYS A 50 -8.40 -0.41 -23.44
CA LYS A 50 -9.57 -0.32 -22.56
C LYS A 50 -9.41 -1.32 -21.43
N SER A 51 -9.90 -1.01 -20.25
CA SER A 51 -9.84 -1.92 -19.10
C SER A 51 -10.40 -3.30 -19.41
N VAL A 52 -9.66 -4.32 -19.01
CA VAL A 52 -10.16 -5.69 -18.97
C VAL A 52 -11.03 -5.85 -17.72
N VAL A 53 -12.34 -6.08 -17.93
CA VAL A 53 -13.31 -6.13 -16.82
C VAL A 53 -13.62 -7.59 -16.46
N LEU A 54 -13.39 -7.95 -15.21
CA LEU A 54 -13.62 -9.29 -14.68
C LEU A 54 -14.95 -9.39 -13.94
N LYS A 55 -15.70 -10.45 -14.21
CA LYS A 55 -16.94 -10.79 -13.49
C LYS A 55 -16.68 -11.83 -12.41
N SER A 56 -17.62 -11.94 -11.48
CA SER A 56 -17.60 -13.01 -10.47
C SER A 56 -17.33 -14.39 -11.08
N GLY A 57 -16.37 -15.10 -10.51
CA GLY A 57 -15.89 -16.39 -10.98
C GLY A 57 -14.89 -16.32 -12.14
N ALA A 58 -14.36 -15.14 -12.45
CA ALA A 58 -13.29 -15.02 -13.44
C ALA A 58 -12.01 -15.72 -12.98
N ASP A 59 -11.43 -16.51 -13.88
CA ASP A 59 -10.24 -17.31 -13.61
C ASP A 59 -9.28 -17.23 -14.81
N ILE A 60 -8.26 -16.39 -14.67
CA ILE A 60 -7.26 -16.14 -15.71
C ILE A 60 -5.99 -16.89 -15.39
N LEU A 61 -5.50 -17.61 -16.38
CA LEU A 61 -4.17 -18.23 -16.38
C LEU A 61 -3.37 -17.66 -17.55
N ALA A 62 -2.29 -16.96 -17.26
CA ALA A 62 -1.35 -16.49 -18.27
C ALA A 62 -0.04 -17.26 -18.21
N ASP A 63 0.57 -17.51 -19.35
CA ASP A 63 1.96 -17.99 -19.38
C ASP A 63 2.86 -16.95 -18.72
N LYS A 64 3.91 -17.41 -18.05
CA LYS A 64 4.86 -16.52 -17.36
C LYS A 64 5.49 -15.44 -18.27
N ASP A 65 5.58 -15.71 -19.56
CA ASP A 65 6.14 -14.81 -20.58
C ASP A 65 5.02 -14.17 -21.46
N ALA A 66 3.78 -14.19 -21.03
CA ALA A 66 2.70 -13.43 -21.65
C ALA A 66 2.77 -11.97 -21.16
N GLU A 67 2.92 -11.02 -22.06
CA GLU A 67 2.98 -9.60 -21.76
C GLU A 67 1.64 -8.93 -22.10
N ILE A 68 0.96 -8.40 -21.09
CA ILE A 68 -0.30 -7.66 -21.23
C ILE A 68 0.00 -6.19 -20.89
N ILE A 69 -0.15 -5.30 -21.88
CA ILE A 69 0.44 -3.96 -21.84
C ILE A 69 -0.63 -2.90 -22.09
N LEU A 70 -0.89 -2.03 -21.10
CA LEU A 70 -1.69 -0.82 -21.30
C LEU A 70 -0.89 0.16 -22.15
N ILE A 71 -1.45 0.56 -23.29
CA ILE A 71 -0.74 1.40 -24.27
C ILE A 71 -0.62 2.85 -23.80
N LYS A 72 0.39 3.54 -24.31
CA LYS A 72 0.66 4.94 -23.99
C LYS A 72 -0.50 5.87 -24.40
N GLY A 73 -0.80 6.81 -23.51
CA GLY A 73 -1.77 7.86 -23.73
C GLY A 73 -3.23 7.48 -23.47
N VAL A 74 -3.49 6.22 -23.11
CA VAL A 74 -4.82 5.77 -22.67
C VAL A 74 -4.97 6.04 -21.17
N LYS A 75 -6.06 6.68 -20.80
CA LYS A 75 -6.34 7.11 -19.43
C LYS A 75 -7.32 6.18 -18.77
N THR A 76 -6.89 4.95 -18.51
CA THR A 76 -7.69 3.92 -17.84
C THR A 76 -6.83 2.94 -17.05
N LEU A 77 -7.46 2.01 -16.35
CA LEU A 77 -6.83 0.90 -15.67
C LEU A 77 -6.57 -0.26 -16.64
N LEU A 78 -5.53 -1.04 -16.43
CA LEU A 78 -5.34 -2.23 -17.25
C LEU A 78 -6.40 -3.29 -16.94
N LEU A 79 -6.69 -3.51 -15.65
CA LEU A 79 -7.64 -4.54 -15.24
C LEU A 79 -8.42 -4.15 -13.99
N ARG A 80 -9.71 -4.48 -13.96
CA ARG A 80 -10.57 -4.31 -12.79
C ARG A 80 -11.68 -5.36 -12.71
N ASN A 81 -12.33 -5.50 -11.54
CA ASN A 81 -13.58 -6.26 -11.47
C ASN A 81 -14.81 -5.43 -11.90
N GLU A 82 -15.92 -6.09 -12.21
CA GLU A 82 -17.14 -5.44 -12.69
C GLU A 82 -17.80 -4.59 -11.59
N SER A 83 -17.82 -5.09 -10.36
CA SER A 83 -18.49 -4.45 -9.23
C SER A 83 -17.59 -3.50 -8.44
N VAL A 84 -16.51 -3.01 -9.05
CA VAL A 84 -15.68 -1.97 -8.43
C VAL A 84 -16.55 -0.75 -8.13
N ALA A 85 -16.37 -0.17 -6.94
CA ALA A 85 -17.06 1.04 -6.53
C ALA A 85 -16.05 2.15 -6.29
N ASP A 86 -16.42 3.35 -6.63
CA ASP A 86 -15.72 4.56 -6.22
C ASP A 86 -16.13 4.89 -4.78
N GLY A 87 -15.21 4.69 -3.84
CA GLY A 87 -15.42 4.91 -2.41
C GLY A 87 -14.71 6.15 -1.87
N SER A 88 -14.05 6.91 -2.73
CA SER A 88 -13.18 8.03 -2.33
C SER A 88 -13.89 9.13 -1.55
N THR A 89 -15.18 9.33 -1.77
CA THR A 89 -16.00 10.36 -1.11
C THR A 89 -16.84 9.83 0.04
N GLY A 90 -16.72 8.56 0.38
CA GLY A 90 -17.50 7.95 1.44
C GLY A 90 -17.32 6.45 1.55
N ARG A 91 -18.09 5.87 2.44
CA ARG A 91 -18.13 4.44 2.67
C ARG A 91 -18.92 3.74 1.58
N ILE A 92 -18.38 2.67 1.05
CA ILE A 92 -19.13 1.82 0.10
C ILE A 92 -20.34 1.23 0.81
N ALA A 93 -21.54 1.43 0.24
CA ALA A 93 -22.76 0.94 0.83
C ALA A 93 -22.76 -0.60 0.98
N GLU A 94 -23.29 -1.11 2.08
CA GLU A 94 -23.41 -2.55 2.30
C GLU A 94 -24.25 -3.27 1.23
N THR A 95 -25.18 -2.54 0.61
CA THR A 95 -26.02 -3.02 -0.49
C THR A 95 -25.31 -3.03 -1.84
N HIS A 96 -24.09 -2.50 -1.92
CA HIS A 96 -23.33 -2.51 -3.18
C HIS A 96 -23.08 -3.95 -3.62
N LYS A 97 -23.22 -4.19 -4.92
CA LYS A 97 -22.98 -5.51 -5.51
C LYS A 97 -21.53 -5.93 -5.25
N ARG A 98 -21.33 -7.18 -4.86
CA ARG A 98 -20.00 -7.75 -4.63
C ARG A 98 -19.71 -8.84 -5.64
N ASP A 99 -18.49 -8.88 -6.13
CA ASP A 99 -18.00 -9.99 -6.91
C ASP A 99 -17.45 -11.10 -6.02
N GLU A 100 -17.38 -12.31 -6.54
CA GLU A 100 -16.89 -13.46 -5.79
C GLU A 100 -15.93 -14.31 -6.64
N LYS A 101 -14.88 -14.84 -5.98
CA LYS A 101 -13.97 -15.85 -6.56
C LYS A 101 -13.32 -15.37 -7.86
N ILE A 102 -12.56 -14.30 -7.78
CA ILE A 102 -11.70 -13.83 -8.88
C ILE A 102 -10.29 -14.37 -8.68
N SER A 103 -9.73 -14.98 -9.71
CA SER A 103 -8.38 -15.53 -9.69
C SER A 103 -7.59 -15.12 -10.94
N ILE A 104 -6.34 -14.70 -10.71
CA ILE A 104 -5.39 -14.38 -11.79
C ILE A 104 -4.06 -15.04 -11.44
N GLU A 105 -3.54 -15.81 -12.36
CA GLU A 105 -2.26 -16.49 -12.22
C GLU A 105 -1.37 -16.25 -13.44
N GLY A 106 -0.12 -15.86 -13.20
CA GLY A 106 0.90 -15.70 -14.24
C GLY A 106 0.84 -14.39 -15.02
N GLY A 107 1.76 -14.25 -15.95
CA GLY A 107 1.87 -13.11 -16.85
C GLY A 107 2.69 -11.94 -16.35
N ILE A 108 3.07 -11.09 -17.30
CA ILE A 108 3.71 -9.82 -17.10
C ILE A 108 2.69 -8.73 -17.45
N TRP A 109 2.35 -7.90 -16.47
CA TRP A 109 1.35 -6.85 -16.57
C TRP A 109 2.06 -5.51 -16.53
N ALA A 110 1.96 -4.72 -17.59
CA ALA A 110 2.79 -3.54 -17.79
C ALA A 110 1.98 -2.34 -18.29
N GLU A 111 2.53 -1.16 -18.09
CA GLU A 111 2.00 0.09 -18.62
C GLU A 111 3.06 0.83 -19.43
N GLU A 112 2.64 1.50 -20.49
CA GLU A 112 3.50 2.39 -21.28
C GLU A 112 3.34 3.87 -20.88
N ASN A 113 2.46 4.17 -19.94
CA ASN A 113 2.30 5.52 -19.39
C ASN A 113 3.45 5.80 -18.40
N ASP A 114 3.98 7.01 -18.48
CA ASP A 114 5.06 7.49 -17.64
C ASP A 114 4.55 8.39 -16.49
N GLU A 115 3.25 8.71 -16.50
CA GLU A 115 2.64 9.65 -15.56
C GLU A 115 1.47 8.99 -14.82
N ARG A 116 1.34 9.32 -13.53
CA ARG A 116 0.18 8.92 -12.73
C ARG A 116 -1.08 9.61 -13.28
N LEU A 117 -2.10 8.81 -13.53
CA LEU A 117 -3.43 9.30 -13.90
C LEU A 117 -4.31 9.37 -12.66
N GLY A 118 -5.23 10.32 -12.61
CA GLY A 118 -6.22 10.41 -11.53
C GLY A 118 -5.70 10.92 -10.18
N TYR A 119 -4.42 11.01 -9.97
CA TYR A 119 -3.84 11.48 -8.71
C TYR A 119 -4.04 12.99 -8.54
N GLY A 120 -4.97 13.39 -7.68
CA GLY A 120 -5.35 14.79 -7.49
C GLY A 120 -6.12 15.40 -8.67
N ALA A 121 -6.46 14.62 -9.69
CA ALA A 121 -7.13 15.10 -10.88
C ALA A 121 -8.33 14.22 -11.23
N SER A 122 -9.48 14.51 -10.66
CA SER A 122 -10.74 13.99 -11.16
C SER A 122 -10.85 14.31 -12.66
N GLY A 123 -11.22 13.33 -13.47
CA GLY A 123 -11.31 13.49 -14.91
C GLY A 123 -10.03 13.23 -15.70
N ALA A 124 -8.98 12.67 -15.07
CA ALA A 124 -7.81 12.18 -15.79
C ALA A 124 -8.08 10.87 -16.55
N PHE A 125 -9.08 10.09 -16.13
CA PHE A 125 -9.49 8.86 -16.80
C PHE A 125 -10.46 9.13 -17.96
N ASP A 126 -10.54 8.18 -18.89
CA ASP A 126 -11.58 8.20 -19.92
C ASP A 126 -12.97 8.03 -19.29
N GLU A 127 -14.00 8.65 -19.87
CA GLU A 127 -15.36 8.73 -19.27
C GLU A 127 -15.95 7.34 -18.93
N GLU A 128 -15.60 6.31 -19.68
CA GLU A 128 -16.10 4.93 -19.47
C GLU A 128 -15.48 4.25 -18.22
N ASP A 129 -14.30 4.68 -17.79
CA ASP A 129 -13.53 4.08 -16.70
C ASP A 129 -13.06 5.11 -15.65
N SER A 130 -13.82 6.18 -15.46
CA SER A 130 -13.51 7.23 -14.49
C SER A 130 -13.82 6.77 -13.09
N PHE A 131 -12.78 6.33 -12.35
CA PHE A 131 -12.83 6.09 -10.92
C PHE A 131 -12.07 7.19 -10.20
N HIS A 132 -12.72 7.78 -9.21
CA HIS A 132 -12.19 8.94 -8.51
C HIS A 132 -10.82 8.64 -7.88
N GLY A 133 -9.83 9.43 -8.25
CA GLY A 133 -8.51 9.47 -7.62
C GLY A 133 -7.61 8.25 -7.79
N VAL A 134 -8.05 7.24 -8.48
CA VAL A 134 -7.33 5.97 -8.56
C VAL A 134 -6.38 5.94 -9.75
N SER A 135 -5.10 5.82 -9.47
CA SER A 135 -4.06 5.56 -10.48
C SER A 135 -3.41 4.22 -10.16
N THR A 136 -3.87 3.17 -10.81
CA THR A 136 -3.41 1.81 -10.55
C THR A 136 -3.49 0.93 -11.80
N CYS A 137 -2.61 -0.06 -11.89
CA CYS A 137 -2.64 -1.06 -12.95
C CYS A 137 -3.79 -2.05 -12.75
N PHE A 138 -3.89 -2.65 -11.56
CA PHE A 138 -4.99 -3.53 -11.16
C PHE A 138 -5.83 -2.91 -10.05
N LEU A 139 -7.15 -2.88 -10.22
CA LEU A 139 -8.09 -2.42 -9.21
C LEU A 139 -9.12 -3.49 -8.86
N PHE A 140 -9.17 -3.87 -7.59
CA PHE A 140 -10.24 -4.72 -7.06
C PHE A 140 -10.94 -4.07 -5.89
N SER A 141 -12.24 -3.97 -5.98
CA SER A 141 -13.10 -3.44 -4.92
C SER A 141 -14.35 -4.30 -4.77
N CYS A 142 -14.84 -4.46 -3.56
CA CYS A 142 -16.05 -5.24 -3.26
C CYS A 142 -15.97 -6.70 -3.75
N VAL A 143 -14.90 -7.41 -3.39
CA VAL A 143 -14.70 -8.82 -3.78
C VAL A 143 -14.64 -9.73 -2.55
N LYS A 144 -15.29 -10.90 -2.65
CA LYS A 144 -15.07 -12.04 -1.77
C LYS A 144 -14.18 -13.07 -2.48
N HIS A 145 -13.10 -13.48 -1.82
CA HIS A 145 -12.14 -14.45 -2.33
C HIS A 145 -11.43 -14.00 -3.61
N LEU A 146 -10.47 -13.10 -3.43
CA LEU A 146 -9.53 -12.68 -4.47
C LEU A 146 -8.25 -13.51 -4.40
N ARG A 147 -7.77 -14.02 -5.53
CA ARG A 147 -6.48 -14.71 -5.63
C ARG A 147 -5.64 -14.11 -6.75
N LEU A 148 -4.44 -13.62 -6.40
CA LEU A 148 -3.43 -13.14 -7.34
C LEU A 148 -2.15 -13.92 -7.10
N GLU A 149 -1.62 -14.59 -8.12
CA GLU A 149 -0.46 -15.47 -7.92
C GLU A 149 0.49 -15.49 -9.12
N ASN A 150 1.80 -15.51 -8.84
CA ASN A 150 2.85 -15.62 -9.85
C ASN A 150 2.84 -14.49 -10.90
N LEU A 151 2.53 -13.25 -10.49
CA LEU A 151 2.43 -12.09 -11.38
C LEU A 151 3.72 -11.27 -11.36
N THR A 152 4.06 -10.67 -12.50
CA THR A 152 5.05 -9.62 -12.60
C THR A 152 4.38 -8.33 -13.05
N PHE A 153 4.54 -7.26 -12.26
CA PHE A 153 4.14 -5.91 -12.65
C PHE A 153 5.37 -5.14 -13.11
N ARG A 154 5.29 -4.54 -14.30
CA ARG A 154 6.42 -3.84 -14.92
C ARG A 154 6.04 -2.44 -15.31
N HIS A 155 6.83 -1.45 -14.84
CA HIS A 155 6.69 -0.02 -15.22
C HIS A 155 5.27 0.53 -15.03
N THR A 156 4.62 0.21 -13.91
CA THR A 156 3.29 0.78 -13.64
C THR A 156 3.44 2.26 -13.27
N ALA A 157 2.65 3.12 -13.90
CA ALA A 157 2.70 4.56 -13.65
C ALA A 157 2.12 4.96 -12.29
N GLY A 158 1.13 4.21 -11.81
CA GLY A 158 0.52 4.33 -10.48
C GLY A 158 0.84 3.13 -9.60
N PHE A 159 -0.09 2.78 -8.72
CA PHE A 159 0.02 1.56 -7.91
C PHE A 159 -0.01 0.32 -8.83
N ALA A 160 0.77 -0.71 -8.51
CA ALA A 160 0.69 -1.94 -9.30
C ALA A 160 -0.62 -2.69 -9.04
N VAL A 161 -0.97 -2.86 -7.77
CA VAL A 161 -2.25 -3.47 -7.36
C VAL A 161 -2.88 -2.63 -6.27
N GLN A 162 -4.13 -2.25 -6.46
CA GLN A 162 -4.95 -1.62 -5.43
C GLN A 162 -6.17 -2.48 -5.11
N ILE A 163 -6.40 -2.72 -3.83
CA ILE A 163 -7.56 -3.46 -3.34
C ILE A 163 -8.23 -2.71 -2.20
N GLY A 164 -9.55 -2.85 -2.08
CA GLY A 164 -10.32 -2.30 -0.95
C GLY A 164 -11.68 -2.98 -0.84
N GLU A 165 -12.28 -3.02 0.34
CA GLU A 165 -13.55 -3.73 0.59
C GLU A 165 -13.48 -5.21 0.18
N ILE A 166 -12.41 -5.90 0.60
CA ILE A 166 -12.15 -7.30 0.26
C ILE A 166 -12.35 -8.20 1.49
N ASP A 167 -13.06 -9.30 1.33
CA ASP A 167 -13.19 -10.34 2.36
C ASP A 167 -12.60 -11.67 1.85
N GLY A 168 -11.46 -12.03 2.40
CA GLY A 168 -10.69 -13.20 1.99
C GLY A 168 -9.86 -12.97 0.72
N PHE A 169 -8.53 -12.93 0.86
CA PHE A 169 -7.66 -12.84 -0.30
C PHE A 169 -6.33 -13.58 -0.10
N GLU A 170 -5.76 -14.00 -1.22
CA GLU A 170 -4.41 -14.55 -1.32
C GLU A 170 -3.64 -13.82 -2.43
N ILE A 171 -2.53 -13.17 -2.08
CA ILE A 171 -1.64 -12.48 -3.01
C ILE A 171 -0.25 -13.07 -2.82
N LYS A 172 0.23 -13.84 -3.80
CA LYS A 172 1.44 -14.67 -3.65
C LYS A 172 2.38 -14.58 -4.84
N ASN A 173 3.69 -14.60 -4.56
CA ASN A 173 4.73 -14.65 -5.58
C ASN A 173 4.61 -13.49 -6.59
N ILE A 174 4.58 -12.26 -6.09
CA ILE A 174 4.48 -11.06 -6.92
C ILE A 174 5.85 -10.42 -7.07
N VAL A 175 6.18 -10.03 -8.30
CA VAL A 175 7.39 -9.28 -8.61
C VAL A 175 7.02 -7.89 -9.10
N PHE A 176 7.58 -6.86 -8.46
CA PHE A 176 7.47 -5.47 -8.88
C PHE A 176 8.75 -5.06 -9.62
N ASP A 177 8.66 -4.86 -10.92
CA ASP A 177 9.78 -4.54 -11.82
C ASP A 177 9.72 -3.06 -12.22
N GLY A 178 10.13 -2.18 -11.31
CA GLY A 178 10.19 -0.74 -11.55
C GLY A 178 8.80 -0.06 -11.54
N CYS A 179 8.01 -0.24 -10.48
CA CYS A 179 6.73 0.45 -10.31
C CYS A 179 6.95 1.85 -9.72
N PHE A 180 6.31 2.88 -10.32
CA PHE A 180 6.50 4.30 -9.94
C PHE A 180 5.72 4.73 -8.70
N ALA A 181 4.88 3.87 -8.14
CA ALA A 181 4.15 4.08 -6.90
C ALA A 181 4.22 2.84 -6.03
N ASP A 182 3.21 2.64 -5.15
CA ASP A 182 3.16 1.45 -4.31
C ASP A 182 3.07 0.16 -5.13
N GLY A 183 3.66 -0.89 -4.61
CA GLY A 183 3.48 -2.22 -5.16
C GLY A 183 2.07 -2.74 -4.88
N LEU A 184 1.79 -3.07 -3.63
CA LEU A 184 0.47 -3.50 -3.18
C LEU A 184 -0.15 -2.44 -2.26
N HIS A 185 -1.20 -1.79 -2.72
CA HIS A 185 -1.93 -0.76 -1.99
C HIS A 185 -3.27 -1.32 -1.50
N ILE A 186 -3.46 -1.39 -0.19
CA ILE A 186 -4.66 -1.96 0.44
C ILE A 186 -5.42 -0.87 1.17
N ASN A 187 -6.61 -0.56 0.68
CA ASN A 187 -7.53 0.34 1.34
C ASN A 187 -8.43 -0.38 2.34
N GLY A 188 -9.14 0.42 3.13
CA GLY A 188 -9.93 -0.03 4.26
C GLY A 188 -11.10 -0.95 3.92
N ASN A 189 -11.67 -1.47 4.97
CA ASN A 189 -12.65 -2.54 5.05
C ASN A 189 -12.21 -3.85 4.38
N THR A 190 -10.90 -4.15 4.50
CA THR A 190 -10.27 -5.34 3.91
C THR A 190 -9.83 -6.30 5.01
N VAL A 191 -10.28 -7.56 4.93
CA VAL A 191 -10.10 -8.53 6.00
C VAL A 191 -9.72 -9.93 5.49
N ASN A 192 -9.10 -10.72 6.38
CA ASN A 192 -8.82 -12.15 6.16
C ASN A 192 -7.88 -12.41 4.97
N GLY A 193 -6.71 -11.79 4.99
CA GLY A 193 -5.77 -11.84 3.86
C GLY A 193 -4.45 -12.52 4.16
N VAL A 194 -3.90 -13.14 3.12
CA VAL A 194 -2.55 -13.72 3.11
C VAL A 194 -1.76 -13.12 1.96
N ILE A 195 -0.61 -12.55 2.29
CA ILE A 195 0.34 -11.95 1.36
C ILE A 195 1.65 -12.72 1.52
N GLU A 196 2.13 -13.38 0.46
CA GLU A 196 3.32 -14.21 0.51
C GLU A 196 4.29 -13.94 -0.65
N ASN A 197 5.59 -13.84 -0.35
CA ASN A 197 6.68 -13.74 -1.34
C ASN A 197 6.50 -12.56 -2.31
N LEU A 198 6.47 -11.34 -1.80
CA LEU A 198 6.52 -10.12 -2.60
C LEU A 198 7.96 -9.64 -2.72
N SER A 199 8.36 -9.28 -3.94
CA SER A 199 9.74 -8.84 -4.18
C SER A 199 9.82 -7.76 -5.26
N GLY A 200 10.94 -7.06 -5.28
CA GLY A 200 11.27 -6.16 -6.37
C GLY A 200 11.47 -4.72 -5.93
N HIS A 201 11.18 -3.81 -6.84
CA HIS A 201 11.45 -2.39 -6.72
C HIS A 201 10.20 -1.56 -7.00
N THR A 202 9.87 -0.70 -6.05
CA THR A 202 8.83 0.33 -6.14
C THR A 202 9.44 1.68 -5.77
N GLU A 203 8.94 2.75 -6.35
CA GLU A 203 9.39 4.10 -5.96
C GLU A 203 8.64 4.65 -4.74
N ASP A 204 7.56 4.00 -4.33
CA ASP A 204 6.85 4.27 -3.09
C ASP A 204 6.80 2.99 -2.22
N ASP A 205 5.86 2.88 -1.30
CA ASP A 205 5.79 1.76 -0.38
C ASP A 205 5.62 0.41 -1.13
N LEU A 206 6.42 -0.60 -0.78
CA LEU A 206 6.26 -1.93 -1.39
C LEU A 206 4.89 -2.53 -1.04
N ILE A 207 4.47 -2.31 0.19
CA ILE A 207 3.13 -2.64 0.71
C ILE A 207 2.63 -1.44 1.50
N ALA A 208 1.46 -0.93 1.12
CA ALA A 208 0.74 0.11 1.85
C ALA A 208 -0.59 -0.46 2.38
N LEU A 209 -0.73 -0.51 3.70
CA LEU A 209 -1.95 -0.87 4.41
C LEU A 209 -2.62 0.41 4.89
N ASN A 210 -3.51 0.97 4.06
CA ASN A 210 -4.12 2.27 4.29
C ASN A 210 -5.59 2.09 4.69
N ALA A 211 -5.82 1.88 5.99
CA ALA A 211 -7.17 1.78 6.55
C ALA A 211 -7.95 3.10 6.38
N TYR A 212 -7.23 4.20 6.41
CA TYR A 212 -7.69 5.53 6.03
C TYR A 212 -6.62 6.20 5.17
N ASP A 213 -7.04 6.77 4.05
CA ASP A 213 -6.17 7.46 3.12
C ASP A 213 -6.86 8.75 2.65
N TRP A 214 -6.18 9.58 1.85
CA TRP A 214 -6.80 10.77 1.30
C TRP A 214 -7.78 10.44 0.16
N ASP A 215 -8.76 11.31 -0.05
CA ASP A 215 -9.91 11.07 -0.92
C ASP A 215 -9.57 10.67 -2.35
N ASN A 216 -8.54 11.28 -2.95
CA ASN A 216 -8.17 11.00 -4.33
C ASN A 216 -7.18 9.85 -4.51
N SER A 217 -7.00 9.01 -3.49
CA SER A 217 -6.16 7.81 -3.54
C SER A 217 -6.86 6.59 -2.95
N SER A 218 -8.00 6.78 -2.32
CA SER A 218 -8.73 5.75 -1.61
C SER A 218 -9.95 5.27 -2.40
N ILE A 219 -10.12 3.96 -2.49
CA ILE A 219 -11.34 3.34 -3.04
C ILE A 219 -12.33 2.97 -1.93
N ASN A 220 -11.89 2.95 -0.70
CA ASN A 220 -12.70 2.82 0.49
C ASN A 220 -11.84 3.10 1.73
N PHE A 221 -12.49 3.33 2.86
CA PHE A 221 -11.87 3.44 4.18
C PHE A 221 -12.57 2.49 5.17
N GLY A 222 -11.96 2.30 6.35
CA GLY A 222 -12.46 1.42 7.40
C GLY A 222 -11.38 0.46 7.89
N ARG A 223 -11.77 -0.62 8.53
CA ARG A 223 -10.82 -1.56 9.15
C ARG A 223 -9.96 -2.33 8.16
N ILE A 224 -8.74 -2.66 8.59
CA ILE A 224 -7.93 -3.73 8.00
C ILE A 224 -7.67 -4.76 9.10
N GLU A 225 -8.08 -6.02 8.89
CA GLU A 225 -8.08 -6.99 9.99
C GLU A 225 -7.70 -8.40 9.55
N ASN A 226 -6.97 -9.12 10.41
CA ASN A 226 -6.58 -10.51 10.22
C ASN A 226 -5.72 -10.72 8.97
N LEU A 227 -4.60 -10.03 8.88
CA LEU A 227 -3.65 -10.17 7.77
C LEU A 227 -2.36 -10.86 8.19
N VAL A 228 -1.86 -11.70 7.30
CA VAL A 228 -0.51 -12.27 7.37
C VAL A 228 0.29 -11.78 6.16
N VAL A 229 1.45 -11.17 6.43
CA VAL A 229 2.46 -10.81 5.43
C VAL A 229 3.68 -11.67 5.68
N ASP A 230 4.07 -12.51 4.73
CA ASP A 230 5.14 -13.48 4.86
C ASP A 230 6.07 -13.47 3.65
N GLY A 231 7.30 -13.06 3.84
CA GLY A 231 8.28 -12.99 2.76
C GLY A 231 8.15 -11.71 1.92
N VAL A 232 8.89 -10.67 2.32
CA VAL A 232 9.00 -9.41 1.58
C VAL A 232 10.47 -9.12 1.34
N TYR A 233 10.85 -8.95 0.07
CA TYR A 233 12.23 -8.78 -0.36
C TYR A 233 12.37 -7.51 -1.20
N ALA A 234 12.62 -6.38 -0.53
CA ALA A 234 12.81 -5.11 -1.20
C ALA A 234 14.15 -5.10 -1.95
N ALA A 235 14.13 -4.84 -3.25
CA ALA A 235 15.34 -4.65 -4.04
C ALA A 235 16.04 -3.35 -3.65
N GLY A 236 17.36 -3.39 -3.51
CA GLY A 236 18.18 -2.19 -3.33
C GLY A 236 18.27 -1.38 -4.63
N GLY A 237 18.25 -0.07 -4.50
CA GLY A 237 18.46 0.88 -5.59
C GLY A 237 18.53 2.28 -5.02
N GLU A 238 19.10 3.23 -5.77
CA GLU A 238 19.25 4.62 -5.28
C GLU A 238 17.90 5.31 -5.02
N ASN A 239 16.82 4.84 -5.67
CA ASN A 239 15.47 5.40 -5.57
C ASN A 239 14.45 4.39 -5.02
N ALA A 240 14.90 3.25 -4.47
CA ALA A 240 13.96 2.26 -3.96
C ALA A 240 13.35 2.70 -2.63
N HIS A 241 12.06 2.94 -2.61
CA HIS A 241 11.34 3.13 -1.35
C HIS A 241 11.23 1.77 -0.65
N LYS A 242 12.02 1.61 0.39
CA LYS A 242 12.15 0.35 1.13
C LYS A 242 11.26 0.37 2.37
N SER A 243 10.01 0.81 2.22
CA SER A 243 9.12 0.97 3.35
C SER A 243 7.85 0.14 3.24
N MET A 244 7.28 -0.12 4.39
CA MET A 244 5.91 -0.62 4.52
C MET A 244 5.08 0.42 5.29
N ARG A 245 3.95 0.80 4.74
CA ARG A 245 3.00 1.69 5.37
C ARG A 245 1.93 0.88 6.10
N ILE A 246 1.63 1.29 7.32
CA ILE A 246 0.60 0.68 8.17
C ILE A 246 -0.21 1.84 8.74
N GLN A 247 -1.11 2.38 7.93
CA GLN A 247 -1.77 3.65 8.17
C GLN A 247 -3.20 3.45 8.67
N PRO A 248 -3.45 3.58 10.00
CA PRO A 248 -4.78 3.73 10.54
C PRO A 248 -5.23 5.18 10.44
N GLY A 249 -6.47 5.46 10.82
CA GLY A 249 -6.97 6.83 10.90
C GLY A 249 -8.36 6.89 11.52
N ILE A 250 -8.93 8.08 11.53
CA ILE A 250 -10.31 8.31 11.92
C ILE A 250 -10.96 9.12 10.82
N TYR A 251 -11.96 8.56 10.15
CA TYR A 251 -12.69 9.25 9.09
C TYR A 251 -13.75 10.16 9.70
N PRO A 252 -13.75 11.46 9.39
CA PRO A 252 -14.80 12.38 9.82
C PRO A 252 -15.93 12.42 8.80
N TYR A 253 -17.16 12.16 9.24
CA TYR A 253 -18.35 12.37 8.42
C TYR A 253 -18.84 13.80 8.52
N GLU A 254 -19.57 14.27 7.48
CA GLU A 254 -20.14 15.63 7.43
C GLU A 254 -21.14 15.92 8.56
N ASP A 255 -21.79 14.88 9.10
CA ASP A 255 -22.73 15.01 10.21
C ASP A 255 -22.04 15.12 11.59
N GLY A 256 -20.71 15.12 11.61
CA GLY A 256 -19.88 15.20 12.81
C GLY A 256 -19.65 13.87 13.53
N THR A 257 -20.19 12.76 13.00
CA THR A 257 -19.81 11.42 13.45
C THR A 257 -18.47 11.02 12.91
N THR A 258 -17.85 9.98 13.47
CA THR A 258 -16.54 9.50 13.02
C THR A 258 -16.56 7.98 12.86
N GLU A 259 -15.73 7.46 11.96
CA GLU A 259 -15.45 6.03 11.84
C GLU A 259 -13.98 5.76 12.17
N ASP A 260 -13.77 4.77 13.05
CA ASP A 260 -12.45 4.31 13.41
C ASP A 260 -11.91 3.35 12.34
N CYS A 261 -10.98 3.83 11.54
CA CYS A 261 -10.29 3.09 10.51
C CYS A 261 -9.05 2.42 11.12
N TYR A 262 -9.26 1.32 11.80
CA TYR A 262 -8.21 0.65 12.56
C TYR A 262 -7.53 -0.48 11.80
N ILE A 263 -6.34 -0.86 12.28
CA ILE A 263 -5.62 -2.06 11.82
C ILE A 263 -5.48 -3.01 13.00
N LYS A 264 -5.85 -4.28 12.80
CA LYS A 264 -5.86 -5.26 13.88
C LYS A 264 -5.45 -6.65 13.43
N ASN A 265 -4.75 -7.38 14.32
CA ASN A 265 -4.29 -8.75 14.09
C ASN A 265 -3.43 -8.82 12.82
N LEU A 266 -2.37 -8.02 12.75
CA LEU A 266 -1.42 -7.99 11.65
C LEU A 266 -0.14 -8.74 12.04
N ARG A 267 0.20 -9.75 11.27
CA ARG A 267 1.46 -10.49 11.44
C ARG A 267 2.36 -10.28 10.22
N ILE A 268 3.52 -9.67 10.45
CA ILE A 268 4.53 -9.41 9.42
C ILE A 268 5.76 -10.26 9.74
N LYS A 269 6.18 -11.08 8.80
CA LYS A 269 7.34 -11.95 9.00
C LYS A 269 8.18 -12.15 7.75
N ASN A 270 9.46 -12.51 7.96
CA ASN A 270 10.41 -12.80 6.89
C ASN A 270 10.58 -11.61 5.93
N VAL A 271 10.91 -10.43 6.47
CA VAL A 271 11.13 -9.20 5.68
C VAL A 271 12.62 -8.89 5.60
N VAL A 272 13.12 -8.69 4.39
CA VAL A 272 14.51 -8.34 4.11
C VAL A 272 14.57 -7.08 3.25
N GLY A 273 15.42 -6.14 3.67
CA GLY A 273 15.68 -4.92 2.91
C GLY A 273 14.69 -3.77 3.15
N ALA A 274 13.71 -3.93 4.03
CA ALA A 274 12.92 -2.78 4.48
C ALA A 274 13.79 -1.81 5.28
N ALA A 275 13.66 -0.52 5.04
CA ALA A 275 14.33 0.51 5.82
C ALA A 275 13.44 1.04 6.94
N THR A 276 12.13 1.10 6.71
CA THR A 276 11.20 1.65 7.69
C THR A 276 9.80 1.04 7.60
N PHE A 277 9.14 0.96 8.75
CA PHE A 277 7.74 0.60 8.91
C PHE A 277 7.00 1.82 9.45
N LYS A 278 6.14 2.42 8.62
CA LYS A 278 5.44 3.67 8.92
C LYS A 278 4.08 3.37 9.53
N MET A 279 3.96 3.47 10.85
CA MET A 279 2.73 3.21 11.61
C MET A 279 2.08 4.55 12.04
N TYR A 280 1.67 5.35 11.06
CA TYR A 280 1.05 6.64 11.32
C TYR A 280 0.15 7.08 10.18
N LEU A 281 -0.84 7.90 10.52
CA LEU A 281 -1.66 8.60 9.55
C LEU A 281 -0.79 9.63 8.82
N GLN A 282 -0.74 9.53 7.51
CA GLN A 282 -0.17 10.57 6.68
C GLN A 282 -1.14 11.76 6.67
N THR A 283 -0.65 12.92 7.03
CA THR A 283 -1.52 14.09 7.16
C THR A 283 -2.11 14.51 5.81
N PRO A 284 -3.26 15.19 5.80
CA PRO A 284 -3.93 15.64 4.59
C PRO A 284 -3.16 16.71 3.80
N ALA A 285 -1.87 16.83 3.97
CA ALA A 285 -1.02 17.71 3.17
C ALA A 285 -1.08 17.42 1.67
N TYR A 286 -1.47 16.22 1.29
CA TYR A 286 -1.69 15.82 -0.10
C TYR A 286 -3.13 16.02 -0.57
N THR A 287 -4.05 16.37 0.32
CA THR A 287 -5.41 16.72 -0.04
C THR A 287 -5.56 18.23 -0.04
N ASP A 288 -6.34 18.76 -0.95
CA ASP A 288 -6.81 20.15 -0.86
C ASP A 288 -7.83 20.34 0.27
N SER A 289 -8.07 19.29 1.08
CA SER A 289 -8.93 19.35 2.25
C SER A 289 -8.26 20.18 3.34
N PRO A 290 -8.87 21.27 3.79
CA PRO A 290 -8.36 22.07 4.90
C PRO A 290 -8.62 21.42 6.26
N GLU A 291 -9.26 20.24 6.29
CA GLU A 291 -9.69 19.62 7.54
C GLU A 291 -8.54 18.90 8.22
N LYS A 292 -8.40 19.15 9.51
CA LYS A 292 -7.43 18.46 10.37
C LYS A 292 -7.93 17.05 10.65
N PRO A 293 -7.03 16.05 10.69
CA PRO A 293 -7.42 14.73 11.18
C PRO A 293 -7.95 14.84 12.61
N VAL A 294 -9.07 14.17 12.87
CA VAL A 294 -9.72 14.20 14.18
C VAL A 294 -9.06 13.26 15.20
N GLY A 295 -8.08 12.48 14.74
CA GLY A 295 -7.31 11.56 15.58
C GLY A 295 -6.23 10.85 14.78
N VAL A 296 -5.37 10.12 15.48
CA VAL A 296 -4.22 9.41 14.88
C VAL A 296 -4.53 7.95 14.51
N GLY A 297 -5.75 7.47 14.78
CA GLY A 297 -6.14 6.09 14.57
C GLY A 297 -5.45 5.11 15.52
N ARG A 298 -5.76 3.81 15.37
CA ARG A 298 -5.22 2.76 16.25
C ARG A 298 -4.80 1.50 15.51
N ILE A 299 -3.80 0.84 16.09
CA ILE A 299 -3.31 -0.47 15.66
C ILE A 299 -3.37 -1.40 16.89
N GLU A 300 -3.93 -2.61 16.73
CA GLU A 300 -4.01 -3.59 17.79
C GLU A 300 -3.43 -4.95 17.36
N ASN A 301 -2.60 -5.55 18.20
CA ASN A 301 -2.01 -6.87 17.98
C ASN A 301 -1.21 -6.94 16.67
N ILE A 302 -0.11 -6.22 16.61
CA ILE A 302 0.83 -6.29 15.50
C ILE A 302 2.10 -7.05 15.93
N SER A 303 2.60 -7.91 15.04
CA SER A 303 3.87 -8.61 15.28
C SER A 303 4.81 -8.52 14.09
N PHE A 304 6.10 -8.36 14.41
CA PHE A 304 7.22 -8.35 13.48
C PHE A 304 8.15 -9.50 13.83
N GLU A 305 8.34 -10.46 12.91
CA GLU A 305 9.11 -11.66 13.13
C GLU A 305 10.12 -11.89 11.99
N ASN A 306 11.37 -12.18 12.30
CA ASN A 306 12.44 -12.39 11.31
C ASN A 306 12.58 -11.19 10.36
N ILE A 307 12.79 -10.00 10.91
CA ILE A 307 12.96 -8.76 10.17
C ILE A 307 14.45 -8.44 10.03
N SER A 308 14.88 -8.11 8.82
CA SER A 308 16.20 -7.54 8.56
C SER A 308 16.04 -6.19 7.88
N ALA A 309 16.36 -5.12 8.60
CA ALA A 309 16.19 -3.74 8.15
C ALA A 309 17.52 -3.00 8.09
N ASP A 310 17.71 -2.19 7.06
CA ASP A 310 18.86 -1.30 6.92
C ASP A 310 18.40 0.15 6.99
N THR A 311 18.56 0.74 8.17
CA THR A 311 18.19 2.14 8.48
C THR A 311 19.43 2.97 8.78
N ARG A 312 20.58 2.62 8.16
CA ARG A 312 21.82 3.40 8.31
C ARG A 312 21.73 4.79 7.66
N GLU A 313 20.84 4.96 6.72
CA GLU A 313 20.55 6.24 6.07
C GLU A 313 19.04 6.46 6.03
N PRO A 314 18.57 7.73 6.12
CA PRO A 314 17.18 8.03 5.81
C PRO A 314 16.97 7.78 4.32
N VAL A 315 16.23 6.71 3.99
CA VAL A 315 15.96 6.34 2.59
C VAL A 315 14.85 7.20 2.04
N ASP A 316 15.08 7.74 0.85
CA ASP A 316 14.19 8.68 0.24
C ASP A 316 13.74 8.28 -1.16
N ARG A 317 12.56 8.78 -1.50
CA ARG A 317 11.92 8.65 -2.80
C ARG A 317 12.46 9.64 -3.85
N GLN A 318 12.92 10.81 -3.40
CA GLN A 318 13.46 11.88 -4.24
C GLN A 318 14.63 12.57 -3.54
N PRO A 319 15.61 13.12 -4.26
CA PRO A 319 16.80 13.73 -3.66
C PRO A 319 16.55 14.82 -2.61
N ASN A 320 15.33 15.32 -2.53
CA ASN A 320 14.91 16.38 -1.60
C ASN A 320 13.90 15.91 -0.55
N TYR A 321 13.59 14.62 -0.48
CA TYR A 321 12.53 14.06 0.37
C TYR A 321 13.11 13.01 1.31
N LEU A 322 13.80 13.47 2.34
CA LEU A 322 14.40 12.57 3.32
C LEU A 322 13.32 11.93 4.20
N ASN A 323 13.35 10.62 4.35
CA ASN A 323 12.49 9.88 5.27
C ASN A 323 12.91 10.11 6.73
N CYS A 324 13.10 11.37 7.06
CA CYS A 324 13.36 11.82 8.41
C CYS A 324 12.37 12.94 8.75
N ASP A 325 12.08 13.08 10.04
CA ASP A 325 11.27 14.17 10.53
C ASP A 325 11.95 15.51 10.21
N PRO A 326 11.34 16.41 9.43
CA PRO A 326 11.99 17.61 8.91
C PRO A 326 12.32 18.64 10.00
N VAL A 327 11.73 18.50 11.18
CA VAL A 327 11.94 19.41 12.33
C VAL A 327 13.01 18.88 13.26
N THR A 328 12.95 17.60 13.58
CA THR A 328 13.84 16.96 14.54
C THR A 328 15.01 16.25 13.91
N GLY A 329 14.93 15.94 12.62
CA GLY A 329 15.87 15.07 11.91
C GLY A 329 15.80 13.61 12.34
N ASN A 330 14.82 13.22 13.15
CA ASN A 330 14.67 11.84 13.60
C ASN A 330 14.16 10.95 12.49
N PHE A 331 14.65 9.72 12.42
CA PHE A 331 14.11 8.66 11.62
C PHE A 331 14.34 7.32 12.31
N ALA A 332 13.55 6.33 11.96
CA ALA A 332 13.61 5.04 12.63
C ALA A 332 13.21 3.88 11.71
N THR A 333 13.60 2.68 12.11
CA THR A 333 13.07 1.46 11.49
C THR A 333 11.57 1.33 11.75
N PHE A 334 11.12 1.60 12.96
CA PHE A 334 9.70 1.56 13.34
C PHE A 334 9.23 2.95 13.74
N GLU A 335 8.41 3.57 12.91
CA GLU A 335 7.89 4.91 13.16
C GLU A 335 6.44 4.82 13.63
N VAL A 336 6.23 4.97 14.95
CA VAL A 336 4.91 4.92 15.59
C VAL A 336 4.38 6.33 15.77
N GLY A 337 3.35 6.68 15.02
CA GLY A 337 2.65 7.98 15.11
C GLY A 337 1.13 7.80 15.19
N SER A 338 0.69 6.65 15.70
CA SER A 338 -0.70 6.28 16.00
C SER A 338 -0.80 5.64 17.36
N ASN A 339 -2.00 5.35 17.84
CA ASN A 339 -2.20 4.58 19.06
C ASN A 339 -1.97 3.10 18.78
N VAL A 340 -0.99 2.49 19.43
CA VAL A 340 -0.63 1.08 19.24
C VAL A 340 -0.80 0.31 20.54
N LYS A 341 -1.60 -0.76 20.48
CA LYS A 341 -1.81 -1.68 21.60
C LYS A 341 -1.39 -3.10 21.23
N GLY A 342 -0.35 -3.59 21.89
CA GLY A 342 0.20 -4.91 21.60
C GLY A 342 1.06 -4.89 20.34
N ILE A 343 2.35 -4.61 20.51
CA ILE A 343 3.37 -4.77 19.48
C ILE A 343 4.40 -5.78 19.94
N ASN A 344 4.70 -6.75 19.09
CA ASN A 344 5.69 -7.79 19.40
C ASN A 344 6.79 -7.81 18.35
N PHE A 345 8.03 -7.84 18.80
CA PHE A 345 9.23 -8.00 17.98
C PHE A 345 9.91 -9.31 18.32
N ARG A 346 10.17 -10.15 17.32
CA ARG A 346 10.93 -11.40 17.48
C ARG A 346 11.95 -11.60 16.36
N ASN A 347 13.20 -11.84 16.72
CA ASN A 347 14.32 -11.98 15.79
C ASN A 347 14.37 -10.80 14.79
N VAL A 348 14.54 -9.60 15.32
CA VAL A 348 14.61 -8.36 14.53
C VAL A 348 16.05 -7.87 14.49
N ARG A 349 16.59 -7.68 13.30
CA ARG A 349 17.97 -7.24 13.03
C ARG A 349 17.93 -5.90 12.31
N VAL A 350 18.51 -4.88 12.93
CA VAL A 350 18.53 -3.52 12.41
C VAL A 350 19.96 -3.01 12.32
N LEU A 351 20.28 -2.39 11.19
CA LEU A 351 21.51 -1.64 11.02
C LEU A 351 21.21 -0.14 11.17
N LEU A 352 21.96 0.53 12.06
CA LEU A 352 21.89 1.96 12.31
C LEU A 352 23.30 2.56 12.20
N ASP A 353 23.43 3.77 11.65
CA ASP A 353 24.69 4.52 11.69
C ASP A 353 24.54 5.78 12.54
N LYS A 354 24.65 5.62 13.85
CA LYS A 354 24.59 6.74 14.80
C LYS A 354 25.80 7.68 14.74
N SER A 355 26.90 7.27 14.11
CA SER A 355 28.07 8.13 13.94
C SER A 355 27.83 9.18 12.85
N LYS A 356 27.17 8.79 11.77
CA LYS A 356 26.77 9.69 10.68
C LYS A 356 25.43 10.38 10.98
N TYR A 357 24.49 9.64 11.58
CA TYR A 357 23.14 10.09 11.88
C TYR A 357 22.81 9.87 13.38
N PRO A 358 23.14 10.82 14.24
CA PRO A 358 22.87 10.69 15.69
C PRO A 358 21.39 10.46 16.03
N ASN A 359 20.50 10.94 15.15
CA ASN A 359 19.04 10.87 15.27
C ASN A 359 18.42 9.64 14.58
N ALA A 360 19.21 8.61 14.28
CA ALA A 360 18.72 7.32 13.82
C ALA A 360 18.30 6.46 15.03
N TYR A 361 17.12 5.84 14.95
CA TYR A 361 16.57 5.03 16.04
C TYR A 361 16.04 3.68 15.54
N PHE A 362 15.95 2.73 16.45
CA PHE A 362 15.16 1.51 16.23
C PHE A 362 13.68 1.86 16.13
N MET A 363 13.20 2.72 17.05
CA MET A 363 11.80 3.15 17.08
C MET A 363 11.68 4.62 17.49
N THR A 364 10.76 5.32 16.84
CA THR A 364 10.23 6.60 17.32
C THR A 364 8.76 6.47 17.67
N VAL A 365 8.33 7.11 18.76
CA VAL A 365 6.92 7.14 19.17
C VAL A 365 6.50 8.60 19.33
N GLY A 366 5.46 9.00 18.62
CA GLY A 366 4.89 10.33 18.72
C GLY A 366 4.39 10.90 17.39
N PRO A 367 3.76 12.07 17.44
CA PRO A 367 3.24 12.77 16.28
C PRO A 367 4.33 13.01 15.24
N LYS A 368 3.93 13.04 13.97
CA LYS A 368 4.83 13.29 12.84
C LYS A 368 4.79 14.76 12.43
N SER A 369 5.95 15.33 12.15
CA SER A 369 6.10 16.72 11.74
C SER A 369 6.27 16.91 10.23
N GLN A 370 6.07 15.86 9.45
CA GLN A 370 6.45 15.77 8.03
C GLN A 370 6.03 17.00 7.20
N TYR A 371 4.97 17.69 7.58
CA TYR A 371 4.42 18.81 6.82
C TYR A 371 4.42 20.16 7.57
N ILE A 372 4.91 20.21 8.80
CA ILE A 372 4.97 21.48 9.56
C ILE A 372 5.77 22.53 8.81
N LYS A 373 6.87 22.12 8.17
CA LYS A 373 7.78 23.04 7.50
C LYS A 373 7.20 23.63 6.21
N GLU A 374 6.37 22.88 5.49
CA GLU A 374 5.82 23.27 4.19
C GLU A 374 4.48 24.00 4.31
N LYS A 375 3.63 23.57 5.22
CA LYS A 375 2.24 24.03 5.35
C LYS A 375 1.94 24.80 6.63
N GLY A 376 2.93 24.90 7.53
CA GLY A 376 2.78 25.54 8.83
C GLY A 376 2.14 24.64 9.89
N LEU A 377 2.23 25.06 11.16
CA LEU A 377 1.71 24.30 12.31
C LEU A 377 0.19 24.10 12.29
N GLU A 378 -0.52 24.90 11.51
CA GLU A 378 -1.98 24.93 11.51
C GLU A 378 -2.63 23.72 10.83
N LEU A 379 -1.90 23.06 9.92
CA LEU A 379 -2.41 21.95 9.12
C LEU A 379 -1.98 20.57 9.63
N PHE A 380 -1.02 20.54 10.53
CA PHE A 380 -0.61 19.32 11.22
C PHE A 380 -1.27 19.33 12.61
N ASP A 381 -1.85 18.21 13.03
CA ASP A 381 -2.34 18.11 14.40
C ASP A 381 -1.32 17.45 15.33
N PRO A 382 -0.25 18.18 15.70
CA PRO A 382 0.75 17.71 16.65
C PRO A 382 0.21 17.74 18.08
N TYR A 383 -1.09 17.97 18.27
CA TYR A 383 -1.73 18.14 19.58
C TYR A 383 -2.26 16.83 20.15
N ILE A 384 -2.30 15.77 19.37
CA ILE A 384 -2.81 14.48 19.80
C ILE A 384 -1.65 13.60 20.26
N ASP A 385 -1.75 13.06 21.46
CA ASP A 385 -0.80 12.09 21.98
C ASP A 385 -0.89 10.77 21.17
N CYS A 386 0.27 10.16 20.91
CA CYS A 386 0.39 8.83 20.37
C CYS A 386 0.82 7.87 21.48
N VAL A 387 -0.01 6.90 21.79
CA VAL A 387 0.21 5.99 22.91
C VAL A 387 0.60 4.60 22.40
N LEU A 388 1.76 4.14 22.82
CA LEU A 388 2.23 2.76 22.63
C LEU A 388 2.11 1.99 23.94
N SER A 389 1.36 0.90 23.96
CA SER A 389 1.20 0.03 25.12
C SER A 389 1.37 -1.45 24.76
N GLY A 390 1.78 -2.26 25.70
CA GLY A 390 1.93 -3.70 25.51
C GLY A 390 3.03 -4.08 24.51
N MET A 391 4.18 -3.41 24.56
CA MET A 391 5.33 -3.74 23.73
C MET A 391 6.09 -4.92 24.35
N THR A 392 6.39 -5.92 23.53
CA THR A 392 7.27 -7.03 23.88
C THR A 392 8.33 -7.25 22.81
N TYR A 393 9.50 -7.73 23.20
CA TYR A 393 10.58 -8.03 22.25
C TYR A 393 11.44 -9.19 22.73
N GLU A 394 11.91 -9.97 21.77
CA GLU A 394 12.80 -11.12 21.94
C GLU A 394 13.79 -11.15 20.77
N ASP A 395 15.04 -11.43 21.03
CA ASP A 395 16.08 -11.56 20.01
C ASP A 395 16.21 -10.34 19.09
N VAL A 396 16.32 -9.14 19.67
CA VAL A 396 16.59 -7.91 18.92
C VAL A 396 18.09 -7.70 18.80
N TYR A 397 18.56 -7.42 17.59
CA TYR A 397 19.95 -7.14 17.27
C TYR A 397 20.09 -5.77 16.60
N ILE A 398 21.00 -4.96 17.10
CA ILE A 398 21.35 -3.68 16.50
C ILE A 398 22.83 -3.70 16.14
N ASN A 399 23.15 -3.49 14.87
CA ASN A 399 24.51 -3.58 14.32
C ASN A 399 25.20 -4.92 14.62
N GLY A 400 24.42 -6.01 14.67
CA GLY A 400 24.91 -7.36 14.94
C GLY A 400 25.04 -7.73 16.42
N GLU A 401 24.86 -6.79 17.32
CA GLU A 401 24.90 -7.01 18.76
C GLU A 401 23.51 -7.30 19.32
N HIS A 402 23.37 -8.33 20.13
CA HIS A 402 22.14 -8.64 20.85
C HIS A 402 21.84 -7.54 21.88
N VAL A 403 20.62 -7.06 21.92
CA VAL A 403 20.19 -5.97 22.78
C VAL A 403 19.15 -6.46 23.78
N GLU A 404 19.53 -6.51 25.05
CA GLU A 404 18.64 -6.89 26.15
C GLU A 404 17.67 -5.76 26.53
N ASP A 405 18.11 -4.49 26.39
CA ASP A 405 17.30 -3.28 26.63
C ASP A 405 17.32 -2.38 25.40
N ILE A 406 16.18 -2.26 24.72
CA ILE A 406 16.05 -1.42 23.53
C ILE A 406 15.81 0.05 23.86
N SER A 407 15.58 0.43 25.11
CA SER A 407 15.24 1.81 25.51
C SER A 407 16.22 2.88 25.00
N PRO A 408 17.57 2.63 24.95
CA PRO A 408 18.50 3.61 24.38
C PRO A 408 18.32 3.87 22.88
N PHE A 409 17.59 3.00 22.17
CA PHE A 409 17.33 3.08 20.74
C PHE A 409 15.88 3.46 20.42
N VAL A 410 15.10 3.80 21.44
CA VAL A 410 13.71 4.26 21.32
C VAL A 410 13.63 5.73 21.65
N LYS A 411 12.92 6.51 20.85
CA LYS A 411 12.76 7.95 21.04
C LYS A 411 11.29 8.33 21.16
N GLU A 412 10.90 8.81 22.33
CA GLU A 412 9.62 9.51 22.50
C GLU A 412 9.75 10.95 21.94
N ILE A 413 8.84 11.31 21.06
CA ILE A 413 8.76 12.63 20.46
C ILE A 413 7.85 13.53 21.32
N ASN A 414 8.34 14.68 21.69
CA ASN A 414 7.58 15.67 22.45
C ASN A 414 7.72 17.02 21.78
N PHE A 415 6.71 17.44 21.04
CA PHE A 415 6.72 18.71 20.32
C PHE A 415 6.68 19.92 21.23
N GLY A 416 6.14 19.82 22.44
CA GLY A 416 6.18 20.89 23.43
C GLY A 416 7.59 21.31 23.82
N ASN A 417 8.57 20.39 23.74
CA ASN A 417 9.98 20.71 23.98
C ASN A 417 10.66 21.40 22.78
N ILE A 418 10.10 21.22 21.57
CA ILE A 418 10.64 21.76 20.33
C ILE A 418 10.04 23.14 20.05
N TYR A 419 8.75 23.29 20.35
CA TYR A 419 7.99 24.53 20.18
C TYR A 419 7.39 24.94 21.52
N PRO A 420 8.12 25.68 22.38
CA PRO A 420 7.62 26.12 23.67
C PRO A 420 6.61 27.27 23.51
N SER A 421 5.59 27.11 22.72
CA SER A 421 4.46 28.00 22.58
C SER A 421 3.40 27.67 23.65
N ALA A 422 2.45 28.56 23.86
CA ALA A 422 1.42 28.42 24.90
C ALA A 422 0.40 27.30 24.63
N LEU A 423 0.51 26.57 23.52
CA LEU A 423 -0.40 25.48 23.13
C LEU A 423 0.21 24.13 23.53
N PRO A 424 -0.59 23.21 24.09
CA PRO A 424 -0.13 21.86 24.37
C PRO A 424 0.05 21.10 23.04
N PHE A 425 1.27 20.69 22.77
CA PHE A 425 1.56 19.78 21.66
C PHE A 425 1.45 18.34 22.12
N GLY A 426 1.03 17.47 21.21
CA GLY A 426 1.01 16.03 21.41
C GLY A 426 2.41 15.44 21.60
N ARG A 427 2.46 14.33 22.28
CA ARG A 427 3.69 13.61 22.62
C ARG A 427 3.52 12.12 22.36
N GLY A 428 4.63 11.44 22.17
CA GLY A 428 4.69 9.99 22.23
C GLY A 428 4.74 9.56 23.69
N VAL A 429 3.91 8.59 24.04
CA VAL A 429 3.85 8.01 25.39
C VAL A 429 4.01 6.50 25.28
N ILE A 430 5.01 5.94 25.99
CA ILE A 430 5.19 4.49 26.10
C ILE A 430 4.69 4.07 27.49
N GLU A 431 3.61 3.34 27.50
CA GLU A 431 3.06 2.73 28.72
C GLU A 431 3.77 1.40 28.99
N ASN A 432 4.68 1.42 29.95
CA ASN A 432 5.28 0.18 30.46
C ASN A 432 4.26 -0.52 31.35
N ASN A 433 3.58 -1.52 30.84
CA ASN A 433 2.87 -2.47 31.69
C ASN A 433 3.91 -3.26 32.49
N LYS A 434 4.29 -2.75 33.64
CA LYS A 434 4.95 -3.56 34.67
C LYS A 434 3.85 -4.43 35.29
N GLU A 435 3.64 -5.62 34.75
CA GLU A 435 3.09 -6.74 35.53
C GLU A 435 4.19 -7.51 36.22
#